data_9f3a1fc5be819b4e7c8ba6f9f9dc2b10
#
_entry.id   9f3a1fc5be819b4e7c8ba6f9f9dc2b10
#
_cell.length_a   1.000
_cell.length_b   1.000
_cell.length_c   1.000
_cell.angle_alpha   90.00
_cell.angle_beta   90.00
_cell.angle_gamma   90.00
#
_symmetry.space_group_name_H-M   'P 1'
#
loop_
_entity.id
_entity.type
_entity.pdbx_description
1 polymer ?
#
loop_
_entity_poly.entity_id
_entity_poly.type
_entity_poly.pdbx_seq_one_letter_code
_entity_poly.pdbx_strand_id
1 'polypeptide(L)'
;DEVHGRFADGKSDFVTLLKLWQYLRGLRKSISGNQFRKRCRREFLNWQRVLEWFDLYQQLRDQAREDRLKLSGKHGDYDTVHRCLLPGLLSHCGLKHPEDNSYSGVRSRSFYIFPGSGLFGSKPKWLMAAEIVETTRPYARINAVIKPEWIEEKGAHLLKRHHFAPHWSRKRGCVLAWEQVTMYGLVIVEKRRVRFEAIDPVESRRIYIREALVRGELDTRAAFSEHNARSRAEVESMEAKRRKRDVLADEMALFDFFDARVPEDVTGAKSFERWLAGLGAADRELLYLGHDVLMREDAGAAPGELFPDHAEFGGRPFELSYHFE
;
A
#
# COMPACT_ATOMS: atom_id res chain seq x y z
N ASP A 1 -6.45 27.72 31.86
CA ASP A 1 -5.39 28.00 32.87
C ASP A 1 -4.23 28.76 32.23
N GLU A 2 -4.21 30.09 32.42
CA GLU A 2 -3.15 30.96 31.87
C GLU A 2 -1.74 30.56 32.33
N VAL A 3 -1.62 30.09 33.57
CA VAL A 3 -0.32 29.73 34.16
C VAL A 3 0.34 28.54 33.51
N HIS A 4 -0.44 27.53 33.09
CA HIS A 4 0.06 26.32 32.44
C HIS A 4 0.09 26.43 30.92
N GLY A 5 -0.62 27.41 30.34
CA GLY A 5 -0.65 27.66 28.92
C GLY A 5 0.74 27.86 28.27
N ARG A 6 1.70 28.40 29.02
CA ARG A 6 3.10 28.57 28.57
C ARG A 6 3.82 27.27 28.23
N PHE A 7 3.34 26.12 28.72
CA PHE A 7 3.90 24.80 28.42
C PHE A 7 3.16 24.12 27.29
N ALA A 8 1.99 24.64 26.90
CA ALA A 8 1.13 24.00 25.94
C ALA A 8 1.84 23.75 24.61
N ASP A 9 1.58 22.57 24.05
CA ASP A 9 1.97 22.20 22.72
C ASP A 9 0.70 21.79 21.95
N GLY A 10 0.43 22.48 20.85
CA GLY A 10 -0.79 22.27 20.08
C GLY A 10 -0.86 20.92 19.32
N LYS A 11 0.23 20.14 19.36
CA LYS A 11 0.33 18.85 18.69
C LYS A 11 0.50 17.67 19.66
N SER A 12 0.88 17.92 20.92
CA SER A 12 1.14 16.83 21.87
C SER A 12 1.03 17.27 23.33
N ASP A 13 0.16 16.61 24.07
CA ASP A 13 0.10 16.72 25.52
C ASP A 13 1.33 16.08 26.17
N PHE A 14 1.95 15.07 25.54
CA PHE A 14 3.22 14.49 26.03
C PHE A 14 4.35 15.52 25.99
N VAL A 15 4.44 16.32 24.93
CA VAL A 15 5.42 17.41 24.82
C VAL A 15 5.09 18.51 25.82
N THR A 16 3.83 18.82 26.06
CA THR A 16 3.39 19.74 27.12
C THR A 16 3.94 19.29 28.50
N LEU A 17 3.75 18.01 28.82
CA LEU A 17 4.30 17.44 30.07
C LEU A 17 5.83 17.45 30.10
N LEU A 18 6.48 17.19 28.97
CA LEU A 18 7.93 17.23 28.87
C LEU A 18 8.49 18.66 29.13
N LYS A 19 7.84 19.69 28.58
CA LYS A 19 8.18 21.10 28.82
C LYS A 19 8.02 21.47 30.31
N LEU A 20 6.93 21.04 30.93
CA LEU A 20 6.69 21.21 32.35
C LEU A 20 7.76 20.50 33.18
N TRP A 21 8.11 19.27 32.84
CA TRP A 21 9.17 18.51 33.48
C TRP A 21 10.53 19.20 33.40
N GLN A 22 10.90 19.71 32.24
CA GLN A 22 12.14 20.44 32.03
C GLN A 22 12.20 21.71 32.90
N TYR A 23 11.10 22.44 32.97
CA TYR A 23 10.96 23.61 33.85
C TYR A 23 11.14 23.24 35.32
N LEU A 24 10.44 22.22 35.81
CA LEU A 24 10.53 21.77 37.18
C LEU A 24 11.95 21.29 37.55
N ARG A 25 12.61 20.56 36.66
CA ARG A 25 14.02 20.15 36.86
C ARG A 25 14.97 21.33 36.95
N GLY A 26 14.80 22.32 36.10
CA GLY A 26 15.58 23.54 36.12
C GLY A 26 15.37 24.31 37.45
N LEU A 27 14.11 24.47 37.84
CA LEU A 27 13.70 25.16 39.02
C LEU A 27 14.26 24.48 40.29
N ARG A 28 14.15 23.15 40.41
CA ARG A 28 14.68 22.39 41.58
C ARG A 28 16.18 22.51 41.74
N LYS A 29 16.93 22.77 40.67
CA LYS A 29 18.38 22.98 40.72
C LYS A 29 18.76 24.40 41.12
N SER A 30 17.89 25.37 40.88
CA SER A 30 18.21 26.81 41.05
C SER A 30 17.75 27.42 42.38
N ILE A 31 16.80 26.77 43.10
CA ILE A 31 16.25 27.32 44.34
C ILE A 31 16.18 26.28 45.47
N SER A 32 16.05 26.73 46.72
CA SER A 32 15.92 25.84 47.89
C SER A 32 14.60 25.05 47.87
N GLY A 33 14.56 23.90 48.58
CA GLY A 33 13.37 23.06 48.68
C GLY A 33 12.11 23.79 49.16
N ASN A 34 12.27 24.70 50.14
CA ASN A 34 11.15 25.52 50.63
C ASN A 34 10.65 26.52 49.57
N GLN A 35 11.55 27.14 48.85
CA GLN A 35 11.20 28.05 47.75
C GLN A 35 10.54 27.27 46.59
N PHE A 36 11.02 26.06 46.28
CA PHE A 36 10.46 25.19 45.28
C PHE A 36 9.02 24.79 45.61
N ARG A 37 8.78 24.38 46.90
CA ARG A 37 7.41 24.08 47.36
C ARG A 37 6.47 25.28 47.26
N LYS A 38 6.91 26.49 47.68
CA LYS A 38 6.14 27.73 47.55
C LYS A 38 5.83 28.05 46.08
N ARG A 39 6.81 27.84 45.19
CA ARG A 39 6.66 28.08 43.75
C ARG A 39 5.65 27.13 43.14
N CYS A 40 5.70 25.81 43.40
CA CYS A 40 4.72 24.85 42.94
C CYS A 40 3.30 25.25 43.37
N ARG A 41 3.09 25.62 44.62
CA ARG A 41 1.78 26.07 45.13
C ARG A 41 1.26 27.32 44.40
N ARG A 42 2.13 28.32 44.20
CA ARG A 42 1.77 29.56 43.48
C ARG A 42 1.38 29.30 42.00
N GLU A 43 1.93 28.26 41.41
CA GLU A 43 1.65 27.84 40.04
C GLU A 43 0.60 26.73 39.97
N PHE A 44 -0.19 26.51 41.02
CA PHE A 44 -1.27 25.51 41.09
C PHE A 44 -0.81 24.09 40.83
N LEU A 45 0.46 23.76 41.07
CA LEU A 45 1.01 22.42 40.96
C LEU A 45 0.86 21.68 42.28
N ASN A 46 0.35 20.45 42.24
CA ASN A 46 0.27 19.59 43.40
C ASN A 46 1.70 19.16 43.80
N TRP A 47 2.17 19.67 44.96
CA TRP A 47 3.51 19.41 45.47
C TRP A 47 3.85 17.93 45.61
N GLN A 48 2.90 17.13 46.11
CA GLN A 48 3.09 15.72 46.34
C GLN A 48 3.26 14.97 45.02
N ARG A 49 2.42 15.27 44.04
CA ARG A 49 2.53 14.71 42.68
C ARG A 49 3.84 15.08 41.97
N VAL A 50 4.32 16.28 42.20
CA VAL A 50 5.61 16.70 41.65
C VAL A 50 6.76 15.90 42.29
N LEU A 51 6.74 15.63 43.60
CA LEU A 51 7.75 14.77 44.25
C LEU A 51 7.68 13.34 43.73
N GLU A 52 6.49 12.73 43.68
CA GLU A 52 6.26 11.38 43.12
C GLU A 52 6.82 11.27 41.70
N TRP A 53 6.65 12.31 40.88
CA TRP A 53 7.19 12.34 39.52
C TRP A 53 8.73 12.33 39.51
N PHE A 54 9.38 13.07 40.39
CA PHE A 54 10.84 13.04 40.54
C PHE A 54 11.34 11.67 40.99
N ASP A 55 10.65 11.05 41.94
CA ASP A 55 11.01 9.74 42.47
C ASP A 55 10.85 8.65 41.39
N LEU A 56 9.74 8.66 40.67
CA LEU A 56 9.51 7.75 39.56
C LEU A 56 10.58 7.92 38.45
N TYR A 57 10.93 9.18 38.13
CA TYR A 57 12.00 9.42 37.16
C TYR A 57 13.34 8.83 37.61
N GLN A 58 13.66 8.96 38.89
CA GLN A 58 14.89 8.40 39.43
C GLN A 58 14.88 6.86 39.36
N GLN A 59 13.78 6.22 39.75
CA GLN A 59 13.62 4.76 39.66
C GLN A 59 13.80 4.26 38.23
N LEU A 60 13.12 4.88 37.27
CA LEU A 60 13.25 4.51 35.83
C LEU A 60 14.68 4.71 35.32
N ARG A 61 15.37 5.75 35.78
CA ARG A 61 16.76 6.02 35.41
C ARG A 61 17.71 4.97 35.96
N ASP A 62 17.49 4.53 37.18
CA ASP A 62 18.31 3.52 37.84
C ASP A 62 18.06 2.15 37.20
N GLN A 63 16.81 1.78 36.90
CA GLN A 63 16.48 0.61 36.13
C GLN A 63 17.14 0.60 34.73
N ALA A 64 17.08 1.73 34.02
CA ALA A 64 17.75 1.86 32.73
C ALA A 64 19.27 1.63 32.78
N ARG A 65 19.89 1.99 33.90
CA ARG A 65 21.34 1.73 34.15
C ARG A 65 21.60 0.26 34.42
N GLU A 66 20.76 -0.36 35.24
CA GLU A 66 20.84 -1.81 35.50
C GLU A 66 20.69 -2.62 34.23
N ASP A 67 19.75 -2.23 33.36
CA ASP A 67 19.53 -2.82 32.04
C ASP A 67 20.61 -2.42 30.99
N ARG A 68 21.66 -1.69 31.43
CA ARG A 68 22.75 -1.20 30.56
C ARG A 68 22.32 -0.38 29.37
N LEU A 69 21.17 0.29 29.46
CA LEU A 69 20.69 1.18 28.42
C LEU A 69 21.54 2.46 28.36
N LYS A 70 21.98 2.84 27.18
CA LYS A 70 22.70 4.11 26.97
C LYS A 70 21.70 5.26 27.01
N LEU A 71 21.76 6.05 28.08
CA LEU A 71 20.96 7.27 28.19
C LEU A 71 21.56 8.36 27.30
N SER A 72 20.80 8.84 26.32
CA SER A 72 21.19 10.00 25.52
C SER A 72 21.18 11.27 26.37
N GLY A 73 22.21 12.08 26.27
CA GLY A 73 22.21 13.43 26.85
C GLY A 73 21.45 14.46 26.00
N LYS A 74 20.98 14.08 24.82
CA LYS A 74 20.25 14.95 23.90
C LYS A 74 18.75 14.73 24.04
N HIS A 75 17.98 15.80 23.90
CA HIS A 75 16.52 15.70 23.82
C HIS A 75 16.14 15.10 22.45
N GLY A 76 15.22 14.13 22.45
CA GLY A 76 14.61 13.63 21.23
C GLY A 76 13.72 14.70 20.58
N ASP A 77 13.66 14.69 19.25
CA ASP A 77 12.68 15.47 18.53
C ASP A 77 11.26 14.89 18.69
N TYR A 78 10.27 15.58 18.13
CA TYR A 78 8.87 15.19 18.20
C TYR A 78 8.64 13.74 17.70
N ASP A 79 9.15 13.43 16.51
CA ASP A 79 8.95 12.14 15.86
C ASP A 79 9.59 11.01 16.67
N THR A 80 10.82 11.22 17.15
CA THR A 80 11.54 10.23 17.95
C THR A 80 10.82 9.91 19.27
N VAL A 81 10.38 10.94 20.01
CA VAL A 81 9.67 10.76 21.30
C VAL A 81 8.40 9.94 21.08
N HIS A 82 7.57 10.32 20.10
CA HIS A 82 6.28 9.67 19.90
C HIS A 82 6.41 8.27 19.29
N ARG A 83 7.40 8.03 18.44
CA ARG A 83 7.72 6.69 17.91
C ARG A 83 8.26 5.75 18.99
N CYS A 84 8.90 6.26 20.03
CA CYS A 84 9.30 5.45 21.20
C CYS A 84 8.11 5.11 22.10
N LEU A 85 7.13 6.01 22.26
CA LEU A 85 5.94 5.78 23.07
C LEU A 85 4.92 4.86 22.39
N LEU A 86 4.82 4.97 21.07
CA LEU A 86 3.78 4.33 20.26
C LEU A 86 3.67 2.80 20.45
N PRO A 87 4.76 2.00 20.58
CA PRO A 87 4.65 0.55 20.79
C PRO A 87 3.81 0.15 22.00
N GLY A 88 3.87 0.94 23.07
CA GLY A 88 3.04 0.73 24.28
C GLY A 88 1.62 1.27 24.15
N LEU A 89 1.31 2.06 23.11
CA LEU A 89 0.06 2.79 22.96
C LEU A 89 -0.70 2.45 21.66
N LEU A 90 -0.29 1.39 20.95
CA LEU A 90 -0.93 0.98 19.69
C LEU A 90 -2.45 0.71 19.85
N SER A 91 -2.87 0.23 21.02
CA SER A 91 -4.28 0.01 21.34
C SER A 91 -5.08 1.30 21.58
N HIS A 92 -4.42 2.42 21.73
CA HIS A 92 -5.02 3.73 21.98
C HIS A 92 -4.84 4.70 20.80
N CYS A 93 -4.56 4.16 19.61
CA CYS A 93 -4.56 4.94 18.37
C CYS A 93 -5.98 5.15 17.85
N GLY A 94 -6.19 6.28 17.20
CA GLY A 94 -7.48 6.60 16.59
C GLY A 94 -7.37 7.41 15.31
N LEU A 95 -8.28 7.09 14.39
CA LEU A 95 -8.54 7.82 13.15
C LEU A 95 -9.80 8.66 13.33
N LYS A 96 -9.72 9.96 13.06
CA LYS A 96 -10.87 10.87 13.13
C LYS A 96 -11.98 10.41 12.18
N HIS A 97 -13.21 10.34 12.70
CA HIS A 97 -14.38 10.09 11.88
C HIS A 97 -14.68 11.31 10.98
N PRO A 98 -15.05 11.10 9.70
CA PRO A 98 -15.27 12.21 8.78
C PRO A 98 -16.47 13.08 9.13
N GLU A 99 -17.54 12.48 9.66
CA GLU A 99 -18.84 13.14 9.86
C GLU A 99 -19.00 13.80 11.24
N ASP A 100 -18.24 13.36 12.24
CA ASP A 100 -18.35 13.89 13.60
C ASP A 100 -16.99 14.16 14.24
N ASN A 101 -16.96 14.45 15.55
CA ASN A 101 -15.74 14.70 16.30
C ASN A 101 -15.20 13.47 17.02
N SER A 102 -15.75 12.29 16.74
CA SER A 102 -15.27 11.04 17.30
C SER A 102 -14.03 10.52 16.57
N TYR A 103 -13.37 9.57 17.19
CA TYR A 103 -12.26 8.83 16.65
C TYR A 103 -12.58 7.34 16.64
N SER A 104 -12.43 6.71 15.50
CA SER A 104 -12.47 5.26 15.37
C SER A 104 -11.15 4.69 15.91
N GLY A 105 -11.21 3.93 16.97
CA GLY A 105 -10.10 3.23 17.56
C GLY A 105 -10.07 1.76 17.21
N VAL A 106 -9.13 1.02 17.78
CA VAL A 106 -9.02 -0.43 17.64
C VAL A 106 -10.24 -1.14 18.24
N ARG A 107 -10.58 -2.35 17.72
CA ARG A 107 -11.72 -3.17 18.18
C ARG A 107 -13.06 -2.44 18.08
N SER A 108 -13.23 -1.62 17.05
CA SER A 108 -14.45 -0.85 16.78
C SER A 108 -14.89 0.07 17.93
N ARG A 109 -13.93 0.49 18.78
CA ARG A 109 -14.22 1.47 19.82
C ARG A 109 -14.26 2.87 19.22
N SER A 110 -15.23 3.68 19.65
CA SER A 110 -15.25 5.12 19.34
C SER A 110 -14.94 5.91 20.60
N PHE A 111 -14.19 6.99 20.46
CA PHE A 111 -13.84 7.86 21.58
C PHE A 111 -13.71 9.32 21.12
N TYR A 112 -13.64 10.23 22.07
CA TYR A 112 -13.50 11.68 21.84
C TYR A 112 -12.24 12.20 22.50
N ILE A 113 -11.67 13.30 21.98
CA ILE A 113 -10.60 13.99 22.68
C ILE A 113 -11.17 14.66 23.92
N PHE A 114 -10.52 14.46 25.08
CA PHE A 114 -10.89 15.14 26.33
C PHE A 114 -10.78 16.66 26.17
N PRO A 115 -11.77 17.45 26.66
CA PRO A 115 -11.76 18.90 26.51
C PRO A 115 -10.54 19.62 27.07
N GLY A 116 -9.87 19.04 28.07
CA GLY A 116 -8.64 19.58 28.66
C GLY A 116 -7.35 19.27 27.89
N SER A 117 -7.42 18.52 26.78
CA SER A 117 -6.27 18.27 25.91
C SER A 117 -5.95 19.48 25.02
N GLY A 118 -4.67 19.76 24.79
CA GLY A 118 -4.23 20.77 23.83
C GLY A 118 -4.68 20.50 22.38
N LEU A 119 -5.08 19.27 22.09
CA LEU A 119 -5.53 18.85 20.75
C LEU A 119 -7.05 19.01 20.56
N PHE A 120 -7.80 19.37 21.60
CA PHE A 120 -9.27 19.44 21.52
C PHE A 120 -9.79 20.36 20.41
N GLY A 121 -9.11 21.50 20.19
CA GLY A 121 -9.46 22.45 19.13
C GLY A 121 -8.98 22.02 17.74
N SER A 122 -7.82 21.35 17.64
CA SER A 122 -7.17 21.02 16.37
C SER A 122 -7.74 19.78 15.69
N LYS A 123 -8.27 18.81 16.46
CA LYS A 123 -8.91 17.58 15.99
C LYS A 123 -8.14 16.89 14.86
N PRO A 124 -6.90 16.45 15.09
CA PRO A 124 -6.04 15.89 14.05
C PRO A 124 -6.62 14.60 13.46
N LYS A 125 -6.25 14.29 12.22
CA LYS A 125 -6.72 13.07 11.53
C LYS A 125 -6.32 11.79 12.27
N TRP A 126 -5.08 11.72 12.77
CA TRP A 126 -4.55 10.59 13.53
C TRP A 126 -4.01 11.05 14.87
N LEU A 127 -4.35 10.30 15.90
CA LEU A 127 -3.81 10.52 17.24
C LEU A 127 -3.47 9.21 17.93
N MET A 128 -2.60 9.31 18.94
CA MET A 128 -2.46 8.31 20.00
C MET A 128 -2.77 8.96 21.35
N ALA A 129 -3.28 8.18 22.28
CA ALA A 129 -3.59 8.61 23.63
C ALA A 129 -2.83 7.78 24.66
N ALA A 130 -2.49 8.35 25.80
CA ALA A 130 -1.94 7.60 26.92
C ALA A 130 -3.00 6.69 27.54
N GLU A 131 -4.23 7.16 27.63
CA GLU A 131 -5.36 6.43 28.20
C GLU A 131 -6.67 6.81 27.52
N ILE A 132 -7.62 5.87 27.55
CA ILE A 132 -9.01 6.11 27.16
C ILE A 132 -9.85 5.81 28.42
N VAL A 133 -10.52 6.84 28.94
CA VAL A 133 -11.30 6.77 30.19
C VAL A 133 -12.77 6.79 29.84
N GLU A 134 -13.52 5.82 30.32
CA GLU A 134 -14.96 5.76 30.17
C GLU A 134 -15.62 6.59 31.29
N THR A 135 -16.37 7.60 30.86
CA THR A 135 -17.25 8.41 31.72
C THR A 135 -18.64 8.38 31.12
N THR A 136 -19.30 9.52 30.89
CA THR A 136 -20.53 9.59 30.07
C THR A 136 -20.27 9.21 28.61
N ARG A 137 -19.03 9.40 28.15
CA ARG A 137 -18.49 8.99 26.85
C ARG A 137 -17.02 8.58 27.05
N PRO A 138 -16.48 7.71 26.18
CA PRO A 138 -15.05 7.41 26.20
C PRO A 138 -14.23 8.64 25.78
N TYR A 139 -13.31 9.09 26.64
CA TYR A 139 -12.42 10.21 26.36
C TYR A 139 -10.95 9.79 26.35
N ALA A 140 -10.26 10.17 25.29
CA ALA A 140 -8.82 10.06 25.17
C ALA A 140 -8.13 11.20 25.92
N ARG A 141 -7.23 10.86 26.84
CA ARG A 141 -6.43 11.81 27.64
C ARG A 141 -4.97 11.68 27.29
N ILE A 142 -4.26 12.82 27.36
CA ILE A 142 -2.85 12.94 27.02
C ILE A 142 -2.62 12.44 25.59
N ASN A 143 -2.99 13.28 24.65
CA ASN A 143 -3.03 12.95 23.23
C ASN A 143 -1.80 13.48 22.49
N ALA A 144 -1.44 12.83 21.39
CA ALA A 144 -0.47 13.35 20.43
C ALA A 144 -0.90 13.05 19.00
N VAL A 145 -0.57 13.97 18.10
CA VAL A 145 -0.70 13.75 16.65
C VAL A 145 0.33 12.71 16.21
N ILE A 146 -0.09 11.72 15.45
CA ILE A 146 0.79 10.70 14.88
C ILE A 146 0.61 10.58 13.38
N LYS A 147 1.55 9.88 12.75
CA LYS A 147 1.50 9.50 11.34
C LYS A 147 1.13 8.02 11.22
N PRO A 148 0.24 7.62 10.30
CA PRO A 148 -0.13 6.20 10.13
C PRO A 148 1.07 5.31 9.78
N GLU A 149 2.10 5.85 9.12
CA GLU A 149 3.33 5.14 8.79
C GLU A 149 4.07 4.65 10.05
N TRP A 150 3.95 5.40 11.16
CA TRP A 150 4.55 4.97 12.43
C TRP A 150 3.83 3.76 13.03
N ILE A 151 2.49 3.69 12.85
CA ILE A 151 1.71 2.51 13.25
C ILE A 151 2.14 1.30 12.42
N GLU A 152 2.32 1.48 11.11
CA GLU A 152 2.80 0.39 10.25
C GLU A 152 4.19 -0.10 10.66
N GLU A 153 5.10 0.81 10.99
CA GLU A 153 6.47 0.46 11.37
C GLU A 153 6.51 -0.24 12.76
N LYS A 154 5.86 0.35 13.75
CA LYS A 154 5.94 -0.13 15.14
C LYS A 154 4.98 -1.26 15.46
N GLY A 155 3.86 -1.32 14.75
CA GLY A 155 2.82 -2.33 14.90
C GLY A 155 2.85 -3.43 13.84
N ALA A 156 3.93 -3.59 13.08
CA ALA A 156 4.01 -4.52 11.94
C ALA A 156 3.51 -5.94 12.25
N HIS A 157 3.79 -6.44 13.46
CA HIS A 157 3.37 -7.76 13.95
C HIS A 157 1.86 -7.87 14.26
N LEU A 158 1.13 -6.76 14.31
CA LEU A 158 -0.29 -6.68 14.61
C LEU A 158 -1.14 -6.37 13.37
N LEU A 159 -0.49 -6.11 12.23
CA LEU A 159 -1.16 -5.70 11.02
C LEU A 159 -1.72 -6.89 10.25
N LYS A 160 -2.90 -6.71 9.71
CA LYS A 160 -3.47 -7.56 8.67
C LYS A 160 -3.43 -6.80 7.35
N ARG A 161 -2.88 -7.44 6.32
CA ARG A 161 -2.82 -6.91 4.96
C ARG A 161 -3.77 -7.71 4.08
N HIS A 162 -4.64 -7.00 3.40
CA HIS A 162 -5.58 -7.59 2.44
C HIS A 162 -5.26 -7.03 1.05
N HIS A 163 -5.05 -7.93 0.10
CA HIS A 163 -4.76 -7.58 -1.29
C HIS A 163 -5.97 -7.95 -2.15
N PHE A 164 -6.39 -7.04 -3.04
CA PHE A 164 -7.57 -7.23 -3.85
C PHE A 164 -7.43 -6.57 -5.22
N ALA A 165 -8.27 -7.05 -6.17
CA ALA A 165 -8.32 -6.58 -7.55
C ALA A 165 -6.94 -6.52 -8.23
N PRO A 166 -6.18 -7.64 -8.27
CA PRO A 166 -4.94 -7.68 -9.02
C PRO A 166 -5.22 -7.44 -10.50
N HIS A 167 -4.38 -6.64 -11.16
CA HIS A 167 -4.56 -6.24 -12.55
C HIS A 167 -3.23 -5.92 -13.22
N TRP A 168 -3.16 -6.14 -14.52
CA TRP A 168 -2.02 -5.73 -15.33
C TRP A 168 -1.92 -4.20 -15.44
N SER A 169 -0.73 -3.68 -15.31
CA SER A 169 -0.45 -2.27 -15.54
C SER A 169 0.53 -2.11 -16.71
N ARG A 170 0.02 -1.86 -17.91
CA ARG A 170 0.83 -1.64 -19.11
C ARG A 170 1.92 -0.60 -18.89
N LYS A 171 1.56 0.56 -18.31
CA LYS A 171 2.50 1.66 -18.01
C LYS A 171 3.66 1.24 -17.09
N ARG A 172 3.44 0.32 -16.14
CA ARG A 172 4.46 -0.14 -15.19
C ARG A 172 5.08 -1.47 -15.58
N GLY A 173 4.53 -2.15 -16.56
CA GLY A 173 4.98 -3.46 -17.01
C GLY A 173 4.95 -4.54 -15.92
N CYS A 174 4.01 -4.45 -14.97
CA CYS A 174 3.88 -5.41 -13.88
C CYS A 174 2.43 -5.53 -13.41
N VAL A 175 2.14 -6.60 -12.69
CA VAL A 175 0.84 -6.77 -12.03
C VAL A 175 0.82 -5.98 -10.74
N LEU A 176 -0.21 -5.16 -10.57
CA LEU A 176 -0.48 -4.36 -9.39
C LEU A 176 -1.73 -4.92 -8.69
N ALA A 177 -1.76 -4.79 -7.36
CA ALA A 177 -2.95 -4.99 -6.58
C ALA A 177 -3.19 -3.79 -5.66
N TRP A 178 -4.39 -3.69 -5.14
CA TRP A 178 -4.69 -2.79 -4.05
C TRP A 178 -4.42 -3.48 -2.73
N GLU A 179 -3.75 -2.78 -1.82
CA GLU A 179 -3.52 -3.23 -0.46
C GLU A 179 -4.32 -2.36 0.52
N GLN A 180 -5.04 -3.01 1.42
CA GLN A 180 -5.63 -2.43 2.61
C GLN A 180 -4.87 -2.95 3.83
N VAL A 181 -4.55 -2.07 4.77
CA VAL A 181 -3.85 -2.43 6.01
C VAL A 181 -4.74 -2.11 7.21
N THR A 182 -4.95 -3.08 8.07
CA THR A 182 -5.75 -2.92 9.28
C THR A 182 -5.00 -3.40 10.52
N MET A 183 -5.31 -2.79 11.67
CA MET A 183 -4.82 -3.18 12.98
C MET A 183 -6.01 -3.34 13.93
N TYR A 184 -6.32 -4.56 14.34
CA TYR A 184 -7.49 -4.87 15.18
C TYR A 184 -8.80 -4.22 14.69
N GLY A 185 -9.02 -4.21 13.37
CA GLY A 185 -10.20 -3.61 12.74
C GLY A 185 -10.08 -2.11 12.42
N LEU A 186 -9.11 -1.39 12.99
CA LEU A 186 -8.82 -0.02 12.60
C LEU A 186 -8.11 0.00 11.24
N VAL A 187 -8.67 0.71 10.27
CA VAL A 187 -8.09 0.87 8.93
C VAL A 187 -6.95 1.88 9.00
N ILE A 188 -5.71 1.41 8.82
CA ILE A 188 -4.49 2.25 8.81
C ILE A 188 -4.23 2.79 7.41
N VAL A 189 -4.34 1.92 6.42
CA VAL A 189 -4.25 2.27 5.00
C VAL A 189 -5.51 1.73 4.32
N GLU A 190 -6.31 2.62 3.77
CA GLU A 190 -7.55 2.24 3.10
C GLU A 190 -7.28 1.57 1.75
N LYS A 191 -6.40 2.18 0.96
CA LYS A 191 -6.11 1.71 -0.40
C LYS A 191 -4.79 2.27 -0.89
N ARG A 192 -3.83 1.38 -1.20
CA ARG A 192 -2.61 1.76 -1.91
C ARG A 192 -2.22 0.70 -2.94
N ARG A 193 -1.53 1.12 -3.98
CA ARG A 193 -1.04 0.19 -5.02
C ARG A 193 0.25 -0.45 -4.57
N VAL A 194 0.30 -1.78 -4.71
CA VAL A 194 1.49 -2.59 -4.44
C VAL A 194 1.80 -3.49 -5.64
N ARG A 195 3.06 -3.88 -5.79
CA ARG A 195 3.44 -4.92 -6.76
C ARG A 195 2.95 -6.26 -6.26
N PHE A 196 2.19 -6.96 -7.09
CA PHE A 196 1.55 -8.20 -6.68
C PHE A 196 2.47 -9.42 -6.84
N GLU A 197 3.50 -9.32 -7.68
CA GLU A 197 4.49 -10.37 -7.93
C GLU A 197 5.24 -10.87 -6.67
N ALA A 198 5.45 -9.97 -5.69
CA ALA A 198 6.08 -10.31 -4.41
C ALA A 198 5.12 -10.99 -3.41
N ILE A 199 3.81 -10.92 -3.67
CA ILE A 199 2.74 -11.41 -2.80
C ILE A 199 2.25 -12.75 -3.29
N ASP A 200 1.88 -12.81 -4.56
CA ASP A 200 1.44 -14.01 -5.26
C ASP A 200 2.06 -14.04 -6.66
N PRO A 201 3.23 -14.67 -6.83
CA PRO A 201 3.91 -14.78 -8.12
C PRO A 201 3.13 -15.64 -9.11
N VAL A 202 2.41 -16.68 -8.65
CA VAL A 202 1.66 -17.57 -9.50
C VAL A 202 0.50 -16.85 -10.16
N GLU A 203 -0.34 -16.17 -9.39
CA GLU A 203 -1.45 -15.40 -9.95
C GLU A 203 -0.96 -14.19 -10.74
N SER A 204 0.15 -13.57 -10.36
CA SER A 204 0.80 -12.49 -11.14
C SER A 204 1.22 -12.98 -12.52
N ARG A 205 1.81 -14.19 -12.62
CA ARG A 205 2.19 -14.78 -13.89
C ARG A 205 0.95 -15.06 -14.75
N ARG A 206 -0.12 -15.60 -14.20
CA ARG A 206 -1.37 -15.86 -14.91
C ARG A 206 -1.98 -14.59 -15.51
N ILE A 207 -2.03 -13.52 -14.69
CA ILE A 207 -2.52 -12.21 -15.16
C ILE A 207 -1.59 -11.64 -16.21
N TYR A 208 -0.27 -11.74 -16.04
CA TYR A 208 0.72 -11.28 -17.01
C TYR A 208 0.55 -11.97 -18.35
N ILE A 209 0.47 -13.30 -18.37
CA ILE A 209 0.29 -14.05 -19.61
C ILE A 209 -1.02 -13.65 -20.29
N ARG A 210 -2.14 -13.62 -19.56
CA ARG A 210 -3.46 -13.28 -20.11
C ARG A 210 -3.52 -11.87 -20.68
N GLU A 211 -3.15 -10.87 -19.87
CA GLU A 211 -3.34 -9.48 -20.26
C GLU A 211 -2.22 -8.99 -21.20
N ALA A 212 -0.96 -9.30 -20.86
CA ALA A 212 0.18 -8.77 -21.59
C ALA A 212 0.48 -9.53 -22.88
N LEU A 213 0.45 -10.87 -22.88
CA LEU A 213 0.82 -11.68 -24.02
C LEU A 213 -0.41 -12.08 -24.85
N VAL A 214 -1.43 -12.67 -24.23
CA VAL A 214 -2.64 -13.10 -24.94
C VAL A 214 -3.42 -11.92 -25.48
N ARG A 215 -3.67 -10.87 -24.70
CA ARG A 215 -4.37 -9.65 -25.17
C ARG A 215 -3.49 -8.64 -25.87
N GLY A 216 -2.17 -8.87 -25.89
CA GLY A 216 -1.22 -8.00 -26.58
C GLY A 216 -0.99 -6.64 -25.90
N GLU A 217 -1.27 -6.52 -24.59
CA GLU A 217 -1.07 -5.27 -23.86
C GLU A 217 0.37 -5.08 -23.38
N LEU A 218 1.31 -5.91 -23.82
CA LEU A 218 2.73 -5.74 -23.52
C LEU A 218 3.31 -4.62 -24.39
N ASP A 219 3.86 -3.61 -23.74
CA ASP A 219 4.65 -2.56 -24.42
C ASP A 219 6.08 -3.07 -24.63
N THR A 220 6.35 -3.63 -25.81
CA THR A 220 7.63 -4.23 -26.17
C THR A 220 7.98 -3.95 -27.63
N ARG A 221 9.29 -3.89 -27.93
CA ARG A 221 9.80 -3.81 -29.30
C ARG A 221 10.26 -5.17 -29.85
N ALA A 222 9.96 -6.25 -29.17
CA ALA A 222 10.33 -7.58 -29.61
C ALA A 222 9.53 -8.00 -30.86
N ALA A 223 10.21 -8.60 -31.82
CA ALA A 223 9.65 -8.94 -33.14
C ALA A 223 8.39 -9.81 -33.08
N PHE A 224 8.28 -10.70 -32.09
CA PHE A 224 7.11 -11.54 -31.91
C PHE A 224 5.81 -10.71 -31.72
N SER A 225 5.87 -9.57 -31.06
CA SER A 225 4.71 -8.72 -30.80
C SER A 225 4.09 -8.19 -32.10
N GLU A 226 4.91 -7.72 -33.01
CA GLU A 226 4.45 -7.24 -34.32
C GLU A 226 3.99 -8.37 -35.19
N HIS A 227 4.70 -9.53 -35.21
CA HIS A 227 4.30 -10.72 -35.90
C HIS A 227 2.93 -11.20 -35.44
N ASN A 228 2.74 -11.39 -34.15
CA ASN A 228 1.48 -11.88 -33.58
C ASN A 228 0.31 -10.92 -33.81
N ALA A 229 0.56 -9.61 -33.82
CA ALA A 229 -0.46 -8.63 -34.14
C ALA A 229 -0.92 -8.75 -35.61
N ARG A 230 0.03 -8.94 -36.54
CA ARG A 230 -0.30 -9.18 -37.98
C ARG A 230 -1.07 -10.47 -38.16
N SER A 231 -0.56 -11.59 -37.61
CA SER A 231 -1.23 -12.89 -37.73
C SER A 231 -2.67 -12.88 -37.20
N ARG A 232 -2.91 -12.17 -36.10
CA ARG A 232 -4.27 -11.98 -35.56
C ARG A 232 -5.17 -11.20 -36.52
N ALA A 233 -4.68 -10.06 -37.03
CA ALA A 233 -5.43 -9.23 -37.96
C ALA A 233 -5.78 -10.00 -39.25
N GLU A 234 -4.90 -10.88 -39.72
CA GLU A 234 -5.15 -11.76 -40.82
C GLU A 234 -6.31 -12.73 -40.53
N VAL A 235 -6.28 -13.42 -39.35
CA VAL A 235 -7.35 -14.35 -38.95
C VAL A 235 -8.67 -13.62 -38.75
N GLU A 236 -8.67 -12.42 -38.09
CA GLU A 236 -9.87 -11.59 -37.96
C GLU A 236 -10.45 -11.16 -39.31
N SER A 237 -9.60 -10.81 -40.28
CA SER A 237 -10.04 -10.53 -41.66
C SER A 237 -10.67 -11.74 -42.33
N MET A 238 -10.13 -12.94 -42.05
CA MET A 238 -10.70 -14.21 -42.55
C MET A 238 -12.05 -14.50 -41.90
N GLU A 239 -12.25 -14.27 -40.62
CA GLU A 239 -13.55 -14.40 -39.94
C GLU A 239 -14.61 -13.49 -40.59
N ALA A 240 -14.25 -12.23 -40.81
CA ALA A 240 -15.14 -11.27 -41.45
C ALA A 240 -15.57 -11.76 -42.87
N LYS A 241 -14.63 -12.28 -43.68
CA LYS A 241 -14.90 -12.81 -44.99
C LYS A 241 -15.80 -14.07 -44.98
N ARG A 242 -15.67 -14.95 -43.99
CA ARG A 242 -16.42 -16.21 -43.88
C ARG A 242 -17.81 -16.07 -43.27
N ARG A 243 -18.19 -14.93 -42.70
CA ARG A 243 -19.42 -14.78 -41.87
C ARG A 243 -19.57 -15.85 -40.77
N LYS A 244 -18.51 -16.58 -40.45
CA LYS A 244 -18.45 -17.52 -39.32
C LYS A 244 -17.74 -16.83 -38.17
N ARG A 245 -18.45 -16.57 -37.12
CA ARG A 245 -17.88 -16.25 -35.81
C ARG A 245 -17.32 -17.57 -35.25
N ASP A 246 -16.19 -17.57 -34.61
CA ASP A 246 -15.49 -18.72 -33.97
C ASP A 246 -14.39 -19.40 -34.83
N VAL A 247 -13.69 -18.68 -35.68
CA VAL A 247 -12.47 -19.17 -36.35
C VAL A 247 -11.24 -18.95 -35.45
N LEU A 248 -11.21 -17.86 -34.68
CA LEU A 248 -10.15 -17.56 -33.76
C LEU A 248 -10.12 -18.57 -32.59
N ALA A 249 -8.93 -19.02 -32.24
CA ALA A 249 -8.70 -19.81 -31.04
C ALA A 249 -9.20 -19.06 -29.81
N ASP A 250 -9.73 -19.78 -28.84
CA ASP A 250 -10.21 -19.15 -27.64
C ASP A 250 -9.03 -18.61 -26.78
N GLU A 251 -9.34 -17.70 -25.88
CA GLU A 251 -8.34 -17.08 -25.00
C GLU A 251 -7.55 -18.12 -24.15
N MET A 252 -8.15 -19.28 -23.89
CA MET A 252 -7.55 -20.37 -23.14
C MET A 252 -6.46 -21.08 -23.94
N ALA A 253 -6.70 -21.39 -25.19
CA ALA A 253 -5.71 -22.03 -26.07
C ALA A 253 -4.47 -21.13 -26.25
N LEU A 254 -4.69 -19.83 -26.42
CA LEU A 254 -3.60 -18.85 -26.47
C LEU A 254 -2.86 -18.71 -25.12
N PHE A 255 -3.59 -18.80 -24.06
CA PHE A 255 -2.98 -18.82 -22.71
C PHE A 255 -2.07 -20.03 -22.53
N ASP A 256 -2.56 -21.23 -22.86
CA ASP A 256 -1.81 -22.48 -22.72
C ASP A 256 -0.55 -22.47 -23.62
N PHE A 257 -0.66 -21.88 -24.82
CA PHE A 257 0.49 -21.69 -25.71
C PHE A 257 1.61 -20.90 -25.05
N PHE A 258 1.30 -19.75 -24.44
CA PHE A 258 2.32 -18.94 -23.75
C PHE A 258 2.73 -19.54 -22.42
N ASP A 259 1.81 -20.15 -21.69
CA ASP A 259 2.08 -20.78 -20.39
C ASP A 259 3.11 -21.89 -20.48
N ALA A 260 3.04 -22.70 -21.53
CA ALA A 260 3.98 -23.79 -21.80
C ALA A 260 5.40 -23.30 -22.21
N ARG A 261 5.54 -22.04 -22.65
CA ARG A 261 6.79 -21.53 -23.24
C ARG A 261 7.50 -20.49 -22.38
N VAL A 262 6.75 -19.74 -21.59
CA VAL A 262 7.27 -18.68 -20.73
C VAL A 262 7.63 -19.28 -19.37
N PRO A 263 8.85 -19.11 -18.86
CA PRO A 263 9.27 -19.66 -17.57
C PRO A 263 8.40 -19.18 -16.39
N GLU A 264 8.39 -19.98 -15.32
CA GLU A 264 7.56 -19.70 -14.12
C GLU A 264 7.96 -18.42 -13.37
N ASP A 265 9.23 -18.02 -13.46
CA ASP A 265 9.76 -16.81 -12.81
C ASP A 265 9.47 -15.51 -13.60
N VAL A 266 8.87 -15.61 -14.77
CA VAL A 266 8.50 -14.47 -15.62
C VAL A 266 7.09 -13.99 -15.26
N THR A 267 7.01 -12.94 -14.44
CA THR A 267 5.77 -12.38 -13.90
C THR A 267 5.44 -10.96 -14.38
N GLY A 268 6.25 -10.41 -15.30
CA GLY A 268 6.08 -9.05 -15.81
C GLY A 268 7.09 -8.68 -16.89
N ALA A 269 6.94 -7.50 -17.47
CA ALA A 269 7.76 -7.02 -18.60
C ALA A 269 9.27 -7.10 -18.34
N LYS A 270 9.71 -6.67 -17.16
CA LYS A 270 11.16 -6.65 -16.84
C LYS A 270 11.78 -8.04 -16.74
N SER A 271 11.10 -9.02 -16.14
CA SER A 271 11.56 -10.41 -16.10
C SER A 271 11.49 -11.04 -17.48
N PHE A 272 10.46 -10.75 -18.24
CA PHE A 272 10.28 -11.19 -19.61
C PHE A 272 11.39 -10.68 -20.54
N GLU A 273 11.69 -9.39 -20.55
CA GLU A 273 12.76 -8.82 -21.37
C GLU A 273 14.13 -9.42 -21.02
N ARG A 274 14.41 -9.65 -19.75
CA ARG A 274 15.65 -10.30 -19.31
C ARG A 274 15.73 -11.74 -19.83
N TRP A 275 14.66 -12.49 -19.72
CA TRP A 275 14.57 -13.85 -20.25
C TRP A 275 14.72 -13.87 -21.77
N LEU A 276 13.99 -13.02 -22.49
CA LEU A 276 14.04 -12.92 -23.94
C LEU A 276 15.44 -12.53 -24.46
N ALA A 277 16.14 -11.66 -23.75
CA ALA A 277 17.51 -11.29 -24.09
C ALA A 277 18.51 -12.45 -23.95
N GLY A 278 18.20 -13.43 -23.10
CA GLY A 278 18.98 -14.65 -22.93
C GLY A 278 18.72 -15.72 -23.98
N LEU A 279 17.66 -15.60 -24.79
CA LEU A 279 17.29 -16.56 -25.83
C LEU A 279 18.17 -16.39 -27.07
N GLY A 280 18.52 -17.53 -27.71
CA GLY A 280 19.11 -17.56 -29.05
C GLY A 280 18.16 -17.04 -30.13
N ALA A 281 18.67 -16.77 -31.33
CA ALA A 281 17.85 -16.26 -32.44
C ALA A 281 16.71 -17.21 -32.79
N ALA A 282 16.96 -18.52 -32.83
CA ALA A 282 15.96 -19.54 -33.14
C ALA A 282 14.89 -19.65 -32.02
N ASP A 283 15.27 -19.49 -30.76
CA ASP A 283 14.38 -19.65 -29.63
C ASP A 283 13.40 -18.46 -29.48
N ARG A 284 13.69 -17.31 -30.09
CA ARG A 284 12.77 -16.15 -30.09
C ARG A 284 11.52 -16.38 -30.92
N GLU A 285 11.57 -17.31 -31.89
CA GLU A 285 10.41 -17.69 -32.69
C GLU A 285 9.41 -18.58 -31.94
N LEU A 286 9.80 -19.14 -30.78
CA LEU A 286 8.92 -19.91 -29.90
C LEU A 286 7.65 -19.15 -29.47
N LEU A 287 7.69 -17.81 -29.48
CA LEU A 287 6.57 -16.96 -29.10
C LEU A 287 5.71 -16.49 -30.27
N TYR A 288 6.03 -16.93 -31.53
CA TYR A 288 5.28 -16.57 -32.73
C TYR A 288 4.01 -17.41 -32.79
N LEU A 289 2.87 -16.75 -32.93
CA LEU A 289 1.59 -17.39 -33.12
C LEU A 289 1.43 -17.75 -34.60
N GLY A 290 1.53 -19.03 -34.91
CA GLY A 290 1.21 -19.56 -36.22
C GLY A 290 -0.31 -19.63 -36.44
N HIS A 291 -0.74 -19.81 -37.69
CA HIS A 291 -2.15 -20.02 -38.03
C HIS A 291 -2.76 -21.28 -37.37
N ASP A 292 -1.94 -22.31 -37.15
CA ASP A 292 -2.30 -23.53 -36.42
C ASP A 292 -2.72 -23.29 -34.97
N VAL A 293 -2.08 -22.30 -34.31
CA VAL A 293 -2.40 -21.89 -32.93
C VAL A 293 -3.56 -20.89 -32.87
N LEU A 294 -3.67 -20.02 -33.89
CA LEU A 294 -4.66 -18.95 -33.95
C LEU A 294 -6.02 -19.42 -34.46
N MET A 295 -6.07 -20.56 -35.16
CA MET A 295 -7.32 -21.11 -35.71
C MET A 295 -7.77 -22.33 -34.91
N ARG A 296 -9.07 -22.45 -34.65
CA ARG A 296 -9.64 -23.67 -34.07
C ARG A 296 -9.49 -24.85 -35.02
N GLU A 297 -9.23 -26.03 -34.49
CA GLU A 297 -9.10 -27.28 -35.29
C GLU A 297 -10.32 -27.57 -36.19
N ASP A 298 -11.50 -27.07 -35.80
CA ASP A 298 -12.77 -27.27 -36.53
C ASP A 298 -13.01 -26.25 -37.67
N ALA A 299 -12.06 -25.34 -37.93
CA ALA A 299 -12.28 -24.21 -38.83
C ALA A 299 -12.32 -24.57 -40.32
N GLY A 300 -12.04 -25.84 -40.70
CA GLY A 300 -12.14 -26.34 -42.10
C GLY A 300 -11.13 -25.70 -43.07
N ALA A 301 -11.12 -26.13 -44.36
CA ALA A 301 -10.14 -25.80 -45.40
C ALA A 301 -9.70 -24.33 -45.47
N ALA A 302 -8.43 -24.08 -45.86
CA ALA A 302 -7.80 -22.77 -45.91
C ALA A 302 -8.63 -21.74 -46.73
N PRO A 303 -8.71 -20.47 -46.27
CA PRO A 303 -9.54 -19.43 -46.87
C PRO A 303 -9.23 -19.11 -48.33
N GLY A 304 -7.98 -19.26 -48.75
CA GLY A 304 -7.54 -19.01 -50.10
C GLY A 304 -8.22 -19.91 -51.14
N GLU A 305 -8.75 -21.08 -50.72
CA GLU A 305 -9.50 -21.98 -51.59
C GLU A 305 -10.97 -21.59 -51.74
N LEU A 306 -11.57 -20.94 -50.73
CA LEU A 306 -12.99 -20.55 -50.71
C LEU A 306 -13.23 -19.10 -51.17
N PHE A 307 -12.28 -18.21 -50.96
CA PHE A 307 -12.36 -16.80 -51.31
C PHE A 307 -11.02 -16.35 -51.89
N PRO A 308 -10.69 -16.70 -53.12
CA PRO A 308 -9.43 -16.30 -53.75
C PRO A 308 -9.40 -14.79 -53.98
N ASP A 309 -8.29 -14.16 -53.64
CA ASP A 309 -8.08 -12.72 -53.86
C ASP A 309 -7.96 -12.38 -55.37
N HIS A 310 -7.69 -13.40 -56.19
CA HIS A 310 -7.54 -13.26 -57.62
C HIS A 310 -8.29 -14.41 -58.35
N ALA A 311 -8.94 -14.10 -59.45
CA ALA A 311 -9.50 -15.09 -60.32
C ALA A 311 -9.08 -14.80 -61.78
N GLU A 312 -8.90 -15.85 -62.58
CA GLU A 312 -8.51 -15.73 -63.95
C GLU A 312 -9.74 -15.96 -64.84
N PHE A 313 -10.10 -14.93 -65.60
CA PHE A 313 -11.20 -15.04 -66.61
C PHE A 313 -10.67 -14.70 -68.01
N GLY A 314 -10.79 -15.65 -68.94
CA GLY A 314 -10.36 -15.45 -70.31
C GLY A 314 -8.84 -15.17 -70.48
N GLY A 315 -7.99 -15.74 -69.59
CA GLY A 315 -6.54 -15.53 -69.60
C GLY A 315 -6.06 -14.20 -69.04
N ARG A 316 -6.94 -13.51 -68.31
CA ARG A 316 -6.57 -12.24 -67.58
C ARG A 316 -6.83 -12.39 -66.10
N PRO A 317 -5.89 -11.99 -65.25
CA PRO A 317 -6.08 -11.99 -63.80
C PRO A 317 -6.96 -10.81 -63.39
N PHE A 318 -7.90 -11.04 -62.49
CA PHE A 318 -8.76 -10.07 -61.85
C PHE A 318 -8.58 -10.16 -60.35
N GLU A 319 -8.45 -8.99 -59.69
CA GLU A 319 -8.47 -8.86 -58.23
C GLU A 319 -9.93 -8.89 -57.77
N LEU A 320 -10.23 -9.77 -56.81
CA LEU A 320 -11.59 -9.93 -56.27
C LEU A 320 -11.69 -9.19 -54.94
N SER A 321 -12.69 -8.32 -54.83
CA SER A 321 -13.08 -7.72 -53.56
C SER A 321 -14.45 -8.25 -53.13
N TYR A 322 -14.55 -8.68 -51.87
CA TYR A 322 -15.79 -9.24 -51.32
C TYR A 322 -16.46 -8.19 -50.42
N HIS A 323 -17.66 -7.72 -50.81
CA HIS A 323 -18.49 -6.85 -49.98
C HIS A 323 -19.62 -7.70 -49.41
N PHE A 324 -19.68 -7.76 -48.09
CA PHE A 324 -20.72 -8.49 -47.37
C PHE A 324 -21.70 -7.48 -46.78
N GLU A 325 -23.00 -7.59 -47.10
CA GLU A 325 -24.11 -6.83 -46.51
C GLU A 325 -24.53 -7.42 -45.16
#